data_77633d38e51d2d40c6a16e9a99bca0f2
#
_entry.id   77633d38e51d2d40c6a16e9a99bca0f2
#
_cell.length_a   1.000
_cell.length_b   1.000
_cell.length_c   1.000
_cell.angle_alpha   90.00
_cell.angle_beta   90.00
_cell.angle_gamma   90.00
#
_symmetry.space_group_name_H-M   'P 1'
#
loop_
_entity.id
_entity.type
_entity.pdbx_description
1 polymer ?
#
loop_
_entity_poly.entity_id
_entity_poly.type
_entity_poly.pdbx_seq_one_letter_code
_entity_poly.pdbx_strand_id
1 'polypeptide(L)'
;MDTGLDRSRAALIRLPLRYGLLLVPAVFLALFYFYPLVSILAVGLAPGGQPDLTGFAEIVTSAYYRHTLGFTLAQAALSTALTLLLALPGAYVFARYDFQAKSLLMALATLPFVLPTVVVAAAFSALVGPRGLVNEGLMSLLGLESPPVQLERTLAIILIVHVFYNYAVALRIIGSYWANQNPRMEEAARVLGAAGWRLPILRPALLAAGTLVFIFTFTSFGVVLILGGPRFATLEVEIYRQTANLLNLPMAAALSLVQIGLMLVMMAIYTRMQRRTAADVVSAASAVRPPRSRRARALVFGNLLFMAVMLFAPLLALVARSFTAGGEGFTTRYYELLFANVRGSVLFVPPMRAVGNSLVFALATTVLAVALGLITVYLLSQRGSRWANWLDPLFMLPLATSAVTLGFGYIIALDEPPLNLRASPVLIPLAHTLVAMPFVVRSVLPAKRSITPHLPEAARVLGASPWQVWRFIDLPLISRGLIVGAVFAFTVSMGEFGASLFIARPDTPTMPVVIFRLLGQPGAANYGQALAMSVLLMVVCAVGFILIERLRTVGMGEF
;
A
#
# COMPACT_ATOMS: atom_id res chain seq x y z
N MET A 1 -19.71 -7.72 -56.05
CA MET A 1 -20.25 -8.70 -55.09
C MET A 1 -19.12 -9.36 -54.27
N ASP A 2 -18.11 -8.61 -53.81
CA ASP A 2 -16.91 -9.25 -53.15
C ASP A 2 -16.52 -8.68 -51.80
N THR A 3 -17.41 -7.90 -51.16
CA THR A 3 -17.14 -7.21 -49.89
C THR A 3 -17.64 -7.95 -48.63
N GLY A 4 -18.39 -9.05 -48.81
CA GLY A 4 -18.97 -9.83 -47.70
C GLY A 4 -18.04 -10.90 -47.12
N LEU A 5 -17.24 -11.53 -47.98
CA LEU A 5 -16.34 -12.65 -47.61
C LEU A 5 -15.09 -12.18 -46.85
N ASP A 6 -14.63 -10.97 -47.11
CA ASP A 6 -13.46 -10.40 -46.42
C ASP A 6 -13.79 -9.94 -45.00
N ARG A 7 -15.03 -9.49 -44.74
CA ARG A 7 -15.48 -9.13 -43.37
C ARG A 7 -15.63 -10.35 -42.46
N SER A 8 -16.08 -11.49 -42.99
CA SER A 8 -16.22 -12.73 -42.21
C SER A 8 -14.88 -13.39 -41.91
N ARG A 9 -13.93 -13.35 -42.85
CA ARG A 9 -12.56 -13.82 -42.62
C ARG A 9 -11.79 -12.93 -41.63
N ALA A 10 -11.92 -11.62 -41.71
CA ALA A 10 -11.33 -10.70 -40.74
C ALA A 10 -11.95 -10.84 -39.32
N ALA A 11 -13.23 -11.18 -39.21
CA ALA A 11 -13.87 -11.48 -37.93
C ALA A 11 -13.38 -12.80 -37.33
N LEU A 12 -13.22 -13.84 -38.14
CA LEU A 12 -12.73 -15.17 -37.72
C LEU A 12 -11.26 -15.16 -37.26
N ILE A 13 -10.42 -14.31 -37.86
CA ILE A 13 -9.02 -14.15 -37.44
C ILE A 13 -8.91 -13.24 -36.20
N ARG A 14 -9.84 -12.32 -35.99
CA ARG A 14 -9.85 -11.41 -34.82
C ARG A 14 -10.29 -12.08 -33.52
N LEU A 15 -11.14 -13.11 -33.58
CA LEU A 15 -11.55 -13.87 -32.40
C LEU A 15 -10.38 -14.57 -31.71
N PRO A 16 -9.55 -15.40 -32.38
CA PRO A 16 -8.46 -16.10 -31.73
C PRO A 16 -7.36 -15.16 -31.19
N LEU A 17 -7.09 -14.04 -31.86
CA LEU A 17 -6.12 -13.06 -31.39
C LEU A 17 -6.60 -12.33 -30.12
N ARG A 18 -7.91 -12.06 -30.01
CA ARG A 18 -8.52 -11.47 -28.80
C ARG A 18 -8.49 -12.42 -27.61
N TYR A 19 -8.82 -13.69 -27.81
CA TYR A 19 -8.75 -14.72 -26.76
C TYR A 19 -7.29 -15.05 -26.41
N GLY A 20 -6.36 -15.00 -27.36
CA GLY A 20 -4.93 -15.16 -27.10
C GLY A 20 -4.34 -14.05 -26.22
N LEU A 21 -4.75 -12.80 -26.42
CA LEU A 21 -4.37 -11.68 -25.55
C LEU A 21 -4.95 -11.78 -24.13
N LEU A 22 -6.15 -12.38 -23.97
CA LEU A 22 -6.77 -12.70 -22.66
C LEU A 22 -5.94 -13.70 -21.87
N LEU A 23 -5.35 -14.67 -22.55
CA LEU A 23 -4.58 -15.74 -21.91
C LEU A 23 -3.36 -15.19 -21.17
N VAL A 24 -2.72 -14.11 -21.63
CA VAL A 24 -1.48 -13.61 -21.04
C VAL A 24 -1.68 -13.17 -19.57
N PRO A 25 -2.58 -12.21 -19.23
CA PRO A 25 -2.78 -11.83 -17.83
C PRO A 25 -3.47 -12.94 -17.02
N ALA A 26 -4.30 -13.80 -17.64
CA ALA A 26 -4.94 -14.91 -16.97
C ALA A 26 -3.92 -15.99 -16.56
N VAL A 27 -3.00 -16.35 -17.47
CA VAL A 27 -1.90 -17.30 -17.18
C VAL A 27 -0.96 -16.69 -16.13
N PHE A 28 -0.66 -15.40 -16.21
CA PHE A 28 0.14 -14.73 -15.20
C PHE A 28 -0.51 -14.85 -13.79
N LEU A 29 -1.80 -14.58 -13.67
CA LEU A 29 -2.52 -14.77 -12.41
C LEU A 29 -2.58 -16.25 -11.99
N ALA A 30 -2.81 -17.15 -12.93
CA ALA A 30 -2.86 -18.58 -12.63
C ALA A 30 -1.55 -19.08 -12.02
N LEU A 31 -0.40 -18.69 -12.60
CA LEU A 31 0.92 -19.14 -12.19
C LEU A 31 1.45 -18.41 -10.94
N PHE A 32 1.24 -17.10 -10.82
CA PHE A 32 1.87 -16.30 -9.77
C PHE A 32 0.92 -15.91 -8.63
N TYR A 33 -0.38 -16.15 -8.77
CA TYR A 33 -1.35 -15.92 -7.71
C TYR A 33 -2.06 -17.20 -7.28
N PHE A 34 -2.78 -17.86 -8.20
CA PHE A 34 -3.61 -19.01 -7.85
C PHE A 34 -2.78 -20.25 -7.53
N TYR A 35 -1.72 -20.53 -8.26
CA TYR A 35 -0.88 -21.71 -8.00
C TYR A 35 -0.21 -21.63 -6.60
N PRO A 36 0.44 -20.51 -6.19
CA PRO A 36 0.92 -20.35 -4.82
C PRO A 36 -0.20 -20.46 -3.77
N LEU A 37 -1.38 -19.90 -4.05
CA LEU A 37 -2.52 -19.98 -3.12
C LEU A 37 -3.02 -21.42 -2.94
N VAL A 38 -3.12 -22.18 -4.04
CA VAL A 38 -3.48 -23.60 -3.99
C VAL A 38 -2.41 -24.43 -3.28
N SER A 39 -1.13 -24.09 -3.44
CA SER A 39 -0.04 -24.73 -2.71
C SER A 39 -0.11 -24.47 -1.20
N ILE A 40 -0.45 -23.24 -0.79
CA ILE A 40 -0.73 -22.94 0.63
C ILE A 40 -1.90 -23.77 1.13
N LEU A 41 -2.98 -23.86 0.33
CA LEU A 41 -4.16 -24.66 0.69
C LEU A 41 -3.80 -26.14 0.85
N ALA A 42 -3.02 -26.70 -0.08
CA ALA A 42 -2.58 -28.09 -0.04
C ALA A 42 -1.71 -28.36 1.21
N VAL A 43 -0.72 -27.53 1.48
CA VAL A 43 0.15 -27.70 2.66
C VAL A 43 -0.60 -27.46 3.98
N GLY A 44 -1.60 -26.56 4.01
CA GLY A 44 -2.36 -26.27 5.22
C GLY A 44 -3.44 -27.30 5.55
N LEU A 45 -4.01 -27.98 4.55
CA LEU A 45 -5.08 -28.97 4.74
C LEU A 45 -4.62 -30.42 4.62
N ALA A 46 -3.52 -30.66 3.90
CA ALA A 46 -3.00 -32.00 3.64
C ALA A 46 -1.46 -32.00 3.65
N PRO A 47 -0.80 -31.67 4.77
CA PRO A 47 0.65 -31.77 4.85
C PRO A 47 1.10 -33.21 4.61
N GLY A 48 2.03 -33.41 3.69
CA GLY A 48 2.46 -34.75 3.28
C GLY A 48 1.44 -35.55 2.45
N GLY A 49 0.41 -34.88 1.90
CA GLY A 49 -0.59 -35.48 1.01
C GLY A 49 -1.76 -36.19 1.72
N GLN A 50 -1.80 -36.19 3.04
CA GLN A 50 -2.93 -36.72 3.81
C GLN A 50 -3.68 -35.57 4.49
N PRO A 51 -5.05 -35.59 4.50
CA PRO A 51 -5.84 -34.59 5.20
C PRO A 51 -5.48 -34.52 6.69
N ASP A 52 -5.02 -33.36 7.12
CA ASP A 52 -4.65 -33.09 8.50
C ASP A 52 -5.07 -31.67 8.91
N LEU A 53 -5.89 -31.59 9.93
CA LEU A 53 -6.40 -30.32 10.48
C LEU A 53 -5.77 -30.00 11.85
N THR A 54 -4.74 -30.71 12.26
CA THR A 54 -4.07 -30.50 13.56
C THR A 54 -3.56 -29.07 13.71
N GLY A 55 -3.04 -28.45 12.65
CA GLY A 55 -2.62 -27.04 12.66
C GLY A 55 -3.78 -26.10 13.00
N PHE A 56 -4.97 -26.32 12.46
CA PHE A 56 -6.16 -25.51 12.77
C PHE A 56 -6.65 -25.78 14.20
N ALA A 57 -6.62 -27.03 14.65
CA ALA A 57 -6.94 -27.37 16.03
C ALA A 57 -5.97 -26.69 17.00
N GLU A 58 -4.69 -26.67 16.69
CA GLU A 58 -3.65 -26.00 17.49
C GLU A 58 -3.87 -24.48 17.55
N ILE A 59 -4.25 -23.82 16.44
CA ILE A 59 -4.60 -22.39 16.44
C ILE A 59 -5.73 -22.09 17.43
N VAL A 60 -6.70 -22.97 17.57
CA VAL A 60 -7.85 -22.78 18.47
C VAL A 60 -7.53 -23.18 19.91
N THR A 61 -6.75 -24.24 20.12
CA THR A 61 -6.47 -24.79 21.46
C THR A 61 -5.29 -24.13 22.17
N SER A 62 -4.24 -23.75 21.43
CA SER A 62 -3.06 -23.10 21.99
C SER A 62 -3.36 -21.67 22.47
N ALA A 63 -2.99 -21.37 23.70
CA ALA A 63 -3.08 -20.02 24.26
C ALA A 63 -2.25 -19.01 23.47
N TYR A 64 -1.11 -19.43 22.93
CA TYR A 64 -0.21 -18.59 22.14
C TYR A 64 -0.88 -18.08 20.85
N TYR A 65 -1.43 -18.98 20.02
CA TYR A 65 -2.05 -18.57 18.76
C TYR A 65 -3.35 -17.81 18.95
N ARG A 66 -4.16 -18.18 19.97
CA ARG A 66 -5.34 -17.37 20.35
C ARG A 66 -4.96 -15.96 20.77
N HIS A 67 -3.88 -15.80 21.54
CA HIS A 67 -3.35 -14.48 21.90
C HIS A 67 -2.89 -13.71 20.67
N THR A 68 -2.15 -14.33 19.75
CA THR A 68 -1.69 -13.72 18.51
C THR A 68 -2.85 -13.24 17.64
N LEU A 69 -3.88 -14.07 17.47
CA LEU A 69 -5.11 -13.72 16.76
C LEU A 69 -5.86 -12.58 17.45
N GLY A 70 -6.07 -12.72 18.76
CA GLY A 70 -6.73 -11.68 19.58
C GLY A 70 -5.96 -10.35 19.56
N PHE A 71 -4.63 -10.39 19.68
CA PHE A 71 -3.79 -9.21 19.56
C PHE A 71 -3.89 -8.56 18.17
N THR A 72 -3.87 -9.37 17.10
CA THR A 72 -4.02 -8.86 15.72
C THR A 72 -5.32 -8.09 15.54
N LEU A 73 -6.44 -8.63 16.01
CA LEU A 73 -7.75 -7.97 15.95
C LEU A 73 -7.83 -6.75 16.86
N ALA A 74 -7.35 -6.86 18.10
CA ALA A 74 -7.42 -5.78 19.09
C ALA A 74 -6.56 -4.58 18.67
N GLN A 75 -5.32 -4.80 18.22
CA GLN A 75 -4.46 -3.71 17.74
C GLN A 75 -5.03 -3.05 16.48
N ALA A 76 -5.63 -3.81 15.55
CA ALA A 76 -6.26 -3.26 14.36
C ALA A 76 -7.49 -2.40 14.72
N ALA A 77 -8.33 -2.87 15.64
CA ALA A 77 -9.49 -2.12 16.13
C ALA A 77 -9.06 -0.83 16.84
N LEU A 78 -8.05 -0.91 17.73
CA LEU A 78 -7.55 0.24 18.48
C LEU A 78 -6.87 1.25 17.56
N SER A 79 -6.04 0.80 16.59
CA SER A 79 -5.42 1.64 15.57
C SER A 79 -6.48 2.36 14.74
N THR A 80 -7.54 1.65 14.35
CA THR A 80 -8.67 2.22 13.60
C THR A 80 -9.38 3.29 14.41
N ALA A 81 -9.75 3.01 15.65
CA ALA A 81 -10.44 3.96 16.53
C ALA A 81 -9.61 5.24 16.74
N LEU A 82 -8.30 5.09 17.01
CA LEU A 82 -7.39 6.22 17.17
C LEU A 82 -7.24 7.03 15.89
N THR A 83 -7.09 6.36 14.75
CA THR A 83 -6.97 7.02 13.45
C THR A 83 -8.22 7.84 13.13
N LEU A 84 -9.41 7.27 13.30
CA LEU A 84 -10.66 7.98 13.07
C LEU A 84 -10.82 9.17 14.04
N LEU A 85 -10.51 8.98 15.32
CA LEU A 85 -10.59 10.03 16.33
C LEU A 85 -9.69 11.21 15.97
N LEU A 86 -8.43 10.95 15.60
CA LEU A 86 -7.45 11.98 15.27
C LEU A 86 -7.70 12.61 13.89
N ALA A 87 -8.28 11.87 12.94
CA ALA A 87 -8.60 12.39 11.61
C ALA A 87 -9.88 13.24 11.57
N LEU A 88 -10.81 13.06 12.50
CA LEU A 88 -12.10 13.79 12.54
C LEU A 88 -11.93 15.32 12.57
N PRO A 89 -11.09 15.92 13.45
CA PRO A 89 -10.87 17.37 13.44
C PRO A 89 -10.31 17.86 12.11
N GLY A 90 -9.38 17.10 11.52
CA GLY A 90 -8.83 17.38 10.20
C GLY A 90 -9.88 17.31 9.11
N ALA A 91 -10.69 16.26 9.08
CA ALA A 91 -11.78 16.11 8.13
C ALA A 91 -12.78 17.28 8.22
N TYR A 92 -13.09 17.73 9.43
CA TYR A 92 -13.93 18.93 9.63
C TYR A 92 -13.28 20.19 9.06
N VAL A 93 -11.99 20.42 9.36
CA VAL A 93 -11.25 21.60 8.89
C VAL A 93 -11.21 21.62 7.37
N PHE A 94 -10.85 20.51 6.75
CA PHE A 94 -10.75 20.41 5.30
C PHE A 94 -12.12 20.42 4.58
N ALA A 95 -13.19 19.95 5.22
CA ALA A 95 -14.54 20.01 4.64
C ALA A 95 -15.17 21.41 4.70
N ARG A 96 -14.87 22.21 5.75
CA ARG A 96 -15.63 23.45 6.06
C ARG A 96 -14.88 24.73 5.78
N TYR A 97 -13.54 24.70 5.82
CA TYR A 97 -12.75 25.91 5.68
C TYR A 97 -11.97 25.94 4.37
N ASP A 98 -11.89 27.16 3.81
CA ASP A 98 -10.99 27.49 2.71
C ASP A 98 -9.78 28.24 3.28
N PHE A 99 -8.59 27.77 2.95
CA PHE A 99 -7.32 28.33 3.38
C PHE A 99 -6.23 28.10 2.34
N GLN A 100 -5.19 28.93 2.36
CA GLN A 100 -4.11 28.86 1.40
C GLN A 100 -3.41 27.48 1.40
N ALA A 101 -3.03 26.99 0.21
CA ALA A 101 -2.34 25.72 0.01
C ALA A 101 -3.11 24.46 0.48
N LYS A 102 -4.44 24.53 0.64
CA LYS A 102 -5.28 23.41 1.09
C LYS A 102 -5.08 22.15 0.27
N SER A 103 -5.06 22.25 -1.07
CA SER A 103 -4.82 21.12 -1.98
C SER A 103 -3.41 20.53 -1.84
N LEU A 104 -2.40 21.40 -1.70
CA LEU A 104 -1.01 20.98 -1.47
C LEU A 104 -0.86 20.25 -0.13
N LEU A 105 -1.47 20.76 0.93
CA LEU A 105 -1.43 20.15 2.26
C LEU A 105 -2.15 18.80 2.28
N MET A 106 -3.26 18.66 1.54
CA MET A 106 -3.94 17.38 1.37
C MET A 106 -3.08 16.38 0.58
N ALA A 107 -2.38 16.83 -0.46
CA ALA A 107 -1.44 16.01 -1.20
C ALA A 107 -0.28 15.55 -0.29
N LEU A 108 0.36 16.48 0.41
CA LEU A 108 1.46 16.18 1.35
C LEU A 108 1.04 15.24 2.48
N ALA A 109 -0.20 15.35 2.97
CA ALA A 109 -0.75 14.44 3.97
C ALA A 109 -0.81 12.98 3.49
N THR A 110 -0.83 12.75 2.17
CA THR A 110 -0.87 11.39 1.60
C THR A 110 0.53 10.78 1.44
N LEU A 111 1.59 11.59 1.51
CA LEU A 111 2.96 11.10 1.35
C LEU A 111 3.30 9.92 2.28
N PRO A 112 2.96 9.94 3.58
CA PRO A 112 3.24 8.81 4.48
C PRO A 112 2.66 7.48 4.00
N PHE A 113 1.48 7.51 3.41
CA PHE A 113 0.80 6.29 2.91
C PHE A 113 1.58 5.59 1.80
N VAL A 114 2.38 6.33 1.04
CA VAL A 114 3.19 5.80 -0.08
C VAL A 114 4.58 5.35 0.36
N LEU A 115 5.03 5.77 1.56
CA LEU A 115 6.36 5.43 2.05
C LEU A 115 6.47 3.95 2.46
N PRO A 116 7.60 3.28 2.15
CA PRO A 116 7.86 1.92 2.58
C PRO A 116 7.85 1.79 4.12
N THR A 117 7.32 0.67 4.62
CA THR A 117 7.19 0.42 6.08
C THR A 117 8.53 0.45 6.81
N VAL A 118 9.59 -0.02 6.16
CA VAL A 118 10.95 0.00 6.73
C VAL A 118 11.50 1.42 6.88
N VAL A 119 11.17 2.33 5.94
CA VAL A 119 11.57 3.75 6.00
C VAL A 119 10.87 4.44 7.16
N VAL A 120 9.57 4.19 7.32
CA VAL A 120 8.79 4.80 8.41
C VAL A 120 9.23 4.24 9.77
N ALA A 121 9.52 2.93 9.85
CA ALA A 121 10.06 2.35 11.08
C ALA A 121 11.41 3.00 11.44
N ALA A 122 12.32 3.18 10.47
CA ALA A 122 13.58 3.88 10.67
C ALA A 122 13.37 5.36 11.09
N ALA A 123 12.38 6.04 10.50
CA ALA A 123 12.05 7.43 10.82
C ALA A 123 11.55 7.59 12.27
N PHE A 124 10.67 6.70 12.72
CA PHE A 124 10.21 6.72 14.11
C PHE A 124 11.30 6.29 15.10
N SER A 125 12.16 5.34 14.76
CA SER A 125 13.34 5.02 15.57
C SER A 125 14.31 6.21 15.65
N ALA A 126 14.51 6.95 14.55
CA ALA A 126 15.30 8.17 14.52
C ALA A 126 14.69 9.31 15.35
N LEU A 127 13.37 9.37 15.48
CA LEU A 127 12.67 10.39 16.26
C LEU A 127 12.60 10.04 17.76
N VAL A 128 12.04 8.87 18.09
CA VAL A 128 11.67 8.50 19.49
C VAL A 128 12.39 7.25 20.00
N GLY A 129 13.28 6.66 19.23
CA GLY A 129 14.11 5.54 19.68
C GLY A 129 15.05 5.93 20.81
N PRO A 130 15.76 4.97 21.44
CA PRO A 130 16.69 5.25 22.54
C PRO A 130 17.75 6.30 22.21
N ARG A 131 18.21 6.32 20.96
CA ARG A 131 19.15 7.33 20.41
C ARG A 131 18.44 8.26 19.43
N GLY A 132 17.13 8.47 19.57
CA GLY A 132 16.35 9.36 18.74
C GLY A 132 16.49 10.83 19.16
N LEU A 133 16.15 11.74 18.25
CA LEU A 133 16.29 13.20 18.49
C LEU A 133 15.54 13.68 19.73
N VAL A 134 14.36 13.11 20.02
CA VAL A 134 13.56 13.46 21.21
C VAL A 134 14.29 13.08 22.49
N ASN A 135 14.84 11.89 22.55
CA ASN A 135 15.58 11.42 23.73
C ASN A 135 16.88 12.18 23.92
N GLU A 136 17.68 12.38 22.87
CA GLU A 136 18.92 13.17 22.96
C GLU A 136 18.63 14.62 23.40
N GLY A 137 17.59 15.25 22.83
CA GLY A 137 17.19 16.60 23.23
C GLY A 137 16.75 16.68 24.70
N LEU A 138 15.94 15.73 25.18
CA LEU A 138 15.50 15.69 26.57
C LEU A 138 16.64 15.36 27.53
N MET A 139 17.53 14.45 27.17
CA MET A 139 18.71 14.11 27.99
C MET A 139 19.64 15.31 28.13
N SER A 140 19.93 16.03 27.04
CA SER A 140 20.78 17.22 27.10
C SER A 140 20.13 18.38 27.86
N LEU A 141 18.79 18.57 27.71
CA LEU A 141 18.07 19.66 28.38
C LEU A 141 17.89 19.41 29.87
N LEU A 142 17.62 18.17 30.26
CA LEU A 142 17.29 17.78 31.65
C LEU A 142 18.46 17.14 32.41
N GLY A 143 19.64 16.98 31.77
CA GLY A 143 20.81 16.34 32.38
C GLY A 143 20.63 14.87 32.71
N LEU A 144 19.80 14.13 31.92
CA LEU A 144 19.49 12.72 32.17
C LEU A 144 20.55 11.80 31.57
N GLU A 145 20.92 10.75 32.27
CA GLU A 145 21.88 9.73 31.81
C GLU A 145 21.23 8.62 30.98
N SER A 146 19.91 8.46 31.05
CA SER A 146 19.17 7.44 30.33
C SER A 146 17.99 8.02 29.54
N PRO A 147 17.61 7.39 28.40
CA PRO A 147 16.53 7.89 27.57
C PRO A 147 15.17 7.85 28.31
N PRO A 148 14.52 9.02 28.51
CA PRO A 148 13.27 9.10 29.25
C PRO A 148 12.07 8.56 28.45
N VAL A 149 12.12 8.61 27.12
CA VAL A 149 11.05 8.11 26.25
C VAL A 149 11.38 6.71 25.77
N GLN A 150 10.67 5.71 26.29
CA GLN A 150 10.86 4.29 25.96
C GLN A 150 9.63 3.78 25.19
N LEU A 151 9.52 4.18 23.91
CA LEU A 151 8.39 3.79 23.05
C LEU A 151 8.70 2.57 22.17
N GLU A 152 9.96 2.27 21.86
CA GLU A 152 10.31 1.10 21.06
C GLU A 152 9.87 -0.20 21.76
N ARG A 153 9.42 -1.16 20.95
CA ARG A 153 8.90 -2.46 21.41
C ARG A 153 7.68 -2.35 22.33
N THR A 154 6.86 -1.31 22.13
CA THR A 154 5.60 -1.13 22.85
C THR A 154 4.41 -1.12 21.88
N LEU A 155 3.20 -1.37 22.39
CA LEU A 155 1.98 -1.20 21.62
C LEU A 155 1.80 0.26 21.17
N ALA A 156 2.24 1.23 21.99
CA ALA A 156 2.08 2.65 21.69
C ALA A 156 2.74 3.05 20.37
N ILE A 157 3.99 2.61 20.11
CA ILE A 157 4.66 2.96 18.85
C ILE A 157 3.95 2.35 17.64
N ILE A 158 3.44 1.12 17.75
CA ILE A 158 2.66 0.47 16.69
C ILE A 158 1.43 1.32 16.35
N LEU A 159 0.68 1.75 17.37
CA LEU A 159 -0.53 2.55 17.20
C LEU A 159 -0.22 3.92 16.58
N ILE A 160 0.83 4.61 17.06
CA ILE A 160 1.25 5.91 16.51
C ILE A 160 1.62 5.78 15.03
N VAL A 161 2.38 4.76 14.65
CA VAL A 161 2.78 4.53 13.28
C VAL A 161 1.59 4.13 12.40
N HIS A 162 0.65 3.36 12.92
CA HIS A 162 -0.60 3.06 12.19
C HIS A 162 -1.44 4.32 11.94
N VAL A 163 -1.54 5.22 12.92
CA VAL A 163 -2.18 6.52 12.73
C VAL A 163 -1.44 7.34 11.66
N PHE A 164 -0.11 7.41 11.74
CA PHE A 164 0.71 8.10 10.74
C PHE A 164 0.41 7.64 9.31
N TYR A 165 0.30 6.33 9.07
CA TYR A 165 -0.01 5.78 7.74
C TYR A 165 -1.45 6.07 7.30
N ASN A 166 -2.40 5.90 8.19
CA ASN A 166 -3.81 5.82 7.83
C ASN A 166 -4.55 7.15 8.01
N TYR A 167 -3.92 8.15 8.65
CA TYR A 167 -4.52 9.47 8.89
C TYR A 167 -5.06 10.11 7.62
N ALA A 168 -4.26 10.16 6.55
CA ALA A 168 -4.66 10.77 5.30
C ALA A 168 -5.81 10.04 4.59
N VAL A 169 -5.86 8.71 4.70
CA VAL A 169 -6.94 7.89 4.15
C VAL A 169 -8.26 8.23 4.85
N ALA A 170 -8.26 8.23 6.18
CA ALA A 170 -9.43 8.60 6.98
C ALA A 170 -9.84 10.06 6.73
N LEU A 171 -8.87 10.98 6.71
CA LEU A 171 -9.08 12.41 6.43
C LEU A 171 -9.77 12.63 5.07
N ARG A 172 -9.31 11.94 4.01
CA ARG A 172 -9.89 12.07 2.66
C ARG A 172 -11.31 11.51 2.59
N ILE A 173 -11.53 10.29 3.06
CA ILE A 173 -12.86 9.64 2.97
C ILE A 173 -13.89 10.41 3.78
N ILE A 174 -13.57 10.77 5.02
CA ILE A 174 -14.50 11.49 5.89
C ILE A 174 -14.66 12.93 5.41
N GLY A 175 -13.57 13.59 5.03
CA GLY A 175 -13.57 14.99 4.59
C GLY A 175 -14.32 15.19 3.28
N SER A 176 -14.14 14.33 2.27
CA SER A 176 -14.87 14.41 1.00
C SER A 176 -16.36 14.14 1.20
N TYR A 177 -16.72 13.12 2.00
CA TYR A 177 -18.11 12.85 2.32
C TYR A 177 -18.76 14.05 3.06
N TRP A 178 -18.06 14.63 4.04
CA TRP A 178 -18.54 15.79 4.78
C TRP A 178 -18.70 17.04 3.92
N ALA A 179 -17.75 17.29 3.02
CA ALA A 179 -17.81 18.42 2.09
C ALA A 179 -19.02 18.34 1.14
N ASN A 180 -19.41 17.12 0.73
CA ASN A 180 -20.53 16.87 -0.17
C ASN A 180 -21.90 16.78 0.52
N GLN A 181 -21.97 16.95 1.85
CA GLN A 181 -23.24 16.96 2.58
C GLN A 181 -24.04 18.23 2.28
N ASN A 182 -25.36 18.07 2.11
CA ASN A 182 -26.26 19.20 1.90
C ASN A 182 -26.33 20.06 3.20
N PRO A 183 -25.95 21.36 3.14
CA PRO A 183 -26.01 22.25 4.32
C PRO A 183 -27.40 22.35 4.95
N ARG A 184 -28.46 22.19 4.14
CA ARG A 184 -29.85 22.23 4.63
C ARG A 184 -30.18 21.11 5.60
N MET A 185 -29.52 19.96 5.52
CA MET A 185 -29.70 18.86 6.49
C MET A 185 -29.19 19.26 7.88
N GLU A 186 -28.07 19.97 7.96
CA GLU A 186 -27.56 20.49 9.23
C GLU A 186 -28.46 21.62 9.80
N GLU A 187 -28.98 22.46 8.91
CA GLU A 187 -29.90 23.55 9.31
C GLU A 187 -31.21 22.96 9.84
N ALA A 188 -31.79 21.98 9.17
CA ALA A 188 -32.98 21.27 9.62
C ALA A 188 -32.77 20.57 10.97
N ALA A 189 -31.63 19.90 11.15
CA ALA A 189 -31.27 19.27 12.42
C ALA A 189 -31.15 20.28 13.55
N ARG A 190 -30.59 21.47 13.30
CA ARG A 190 -30.53 22.57 14.29
C ARG A 190 -31.92 23.10 14.66
N VAL A 191 -32.80 23.28 13.68
CA VAL A 191 -34.18 23.74 13.92
C VAL A 191 -34.93 22.72 14.79
N LEU A 192 -34.67 21.43 14.64
CA LEU A 192 -35.24 20.35 15.44
C LEU A 192 -34.53 20.16 16.81
N GLY A 193 -33.64 21.08 17.20
CA GLY A 193 -32.96 21.03 18.51
C GLY A 193 -31.79 20.06 18.60
N ALA A 194 -31.40 19.41 17.48
CA ALA A 194 -30.27 18.48 17.42
C ALA A 194 -28.92 19.23 17.30
N ALA A 195 -28.71 20.24 18.15
CA ALA A 195 -27.46 21.00 18.19
C ALA A 195 -26.30 20.10 18.62
N GLY A 196 -25.45 19.74 17.67
CA GLY A 196 -24.24 18.90 17.90
C GLY A 196 -24.26 17.50 17.28
N TRP A 197 -25.36 17.01 16.77
CA TRP A 197 -25.52 15.66 16.22
C TRP A 197 -25.03 15.54 14.76
N ARG A 198 -23.75 15.85 14.51
CA ARG A 198 -23.14 15.68 13.17
C ARG A 198 -22.62 14.26 12.94
N LEU A 199 -22.27 13.55 14.00
CA LEU A 199 -21.74 12.19 13.95
C LEU A 199 -22.65 11.15 13.28
N PRO A 200 -23.98 11.13 13.52
CA PRO A 200 -24.85 10.18 12.83
C PRO A 200 -24.88 10.34 11.31
N ILE A 201 -24.79 11.57 10.80
CA ILE A 201 -24.75 11.87 9.37
C ILE A 201 -23.44 11.34 8.74
N LEU A 202 -22.34 11.36 9.49
CA LEU A 202 -21.03 10.87 9.05
C LEU A 202 -20.86 9.35 9.22
N ARG A 203 -21.82 8.66 9.83
CA ARG A 203 -21.73 7.22 10.11
C ARG A 203 -21.34 6.37 8.89
N PRO A 204 -21.90 6.59 7.67
CA PRO A 204 -21.47 5.81 6.50
C PRO A 204 -20.00 6.04 6.14
N ALA A 205 -19.53 7.28 6.19
CA ALA A 205 -18.13 7.62 5.89
C ALA A 205 -17.17 7.09 6.97
N LEU A 206 -17.56 7.19 8.25
CA LEU A 206 -16.79 6.65 9.37
C LEU A 206 -16.64 5.13 9.28
N LEU A 207 -17.73 4.44 8.93
CA LEU A 207 -17.69 2.99 8.75
C LEU A 207 -16.84 2.60 7.53
N ALA A 208 -16.96 3.31 6.41
CA ALA A 208 -16.15 3.04 5.21
C ALA A 208 -14.66 3.30 5.47
N ALA A 209 -14.30 4.45 6.05
CA ALA A 209 -12.93 4.77 6.42
C ALA A 209 -12.40 3.80 7.48
N GLY A 210 -13.21 3.49 8.50
CA GLY A 210 -12.85 2.58 9.57
C GLY A 210 -12.57 1.17 9.07
N THR A 211 -13.40 0.63 8.20
CA THR A 211 -13.18 -0.71 7.63
C THR A 211 -11.91 -0.76 6.79
N LEU A 212 -11.64 0.28 5.99
CA LEU A 212 -10.42 0.34 5.19
C LEU A 212 -9.16 0.45 6.06
N VAL A 213 -9.18 1.34 7.07
CA VAL A 213 -8.07 1.47 8.03
C VAL A 213 -7.87 0.17 8.81
N PHE A 214 -8.95 -0.51 9.21
CA PHE A 214 -8.87 -1.79 9.88
C PHE A 214 -8.19 -2.85 9.02
N ILE A 215 -8.55 -2.95 7.74
CA ILE A 215 -7.91 -3.88 6.79
C ILE A 215 -6.40 -3.61 6.70
N PHE A 216 -5.99 -2.35 6.53
CA PHE A 216 -4.56 -1.99 6.42
C PHE A 216 -3.77 -2.25 7.70
N THR A 217 -4.38 -2.04 8.88
CA THR A 217 -3.72 -2.29 10.16
C THR A 217 -3.75 -3.76 10.56
N PHE A 218 -4.76 -4.52 10.12
CA PHE A 218 -4.85 -5.96 10.31
C PHE A 218 -3.73 -6.70 9.55
N THR A 219 -3.39 -6.26 8.34
CA THR A 219 -2.30 -6.81 7.53
C THR A 219 -0.98 -6.08 7.74
N SER A 220 -0.78 -5.44 8.90
CA SER A 220 0.45 -4.72 9.18
C SER A 220 1.59 -5.68 9.53
N PHE A 221 2.54 -5.81 8.61
CA PHE A 221 3.72 -6.65 8.75
C PHE A 221 4.95 -5.86 9.18
N GLY A 222 5.48 -5.01 8.31
CA GLY A 222 6.78 -4.36 8.52
C GLY A 222 6.84 -3.47 9.75
N VAL A 223 5.76 -2.76 10.08
CA VAL A 223 5.68 -1.91 11.29
C VAL A 223 5.79 -2.78 12.54
N VAL A 224 5.00 -3.86 12.61
CA VAL A 224 4.98 -4.72 13.80
C VAL A 224 6.27 -5.55 13.91
N LEU A 225 6.80 -6.05 12.79
CA LEU A 225 8.05 -6.82 12.77
C LEU A 225 9.24 -5.98 13.29
N ILE A 226 9.34 -4.71 12.87
CA ILE A 226 10.51 -3.88 13.20
C ILE A 226 10.34 -3.19 14.56
N LEU A 227 9.18 -2.60 14.84
CA LEU A 227 8.96 -1.77 16.01
C LEU A 227 8.28 -2.50 17.18
N GLY A 228 7.55 -3.59 16.92
CA GLY A 228 6.81 -4.34 17.94
C GLY A 228 7.68 -5.26 18.81
N GLY A 229 8.77 -5.76 18.25
CA GLY A 229 9.63 -6.73 18.93
C GLY A 229 8.95 -8.08 19.20
N PRO A 230 9.59 -8.99 19.96
CA PRO A 230 9.11 -10.37 20.13
C PRO A 230 7.77 -10.51 20.85
N ARG A 231 7.40 -9.53 21.68
CA ARG A 231 6.18 -9.55 22.50
C ARG A 231 4.91 -9.26 21.70
N PHE A 232 5.01 -8.48 20.64
CA PHE A 232 3.88 -8.00 19.86
C PHE A 232 3.92 -8.60 18.45
N ALA A 233 3.48 -9.86 18.31
CA ALA A 233 3.39 -10.54 17.04
C ALA A 233 1.94 -10.53 16.52
N THR A 234 1.73 -10.04 15.27
CA THR A 234 0.49 -10.22 14.53
C THR A 234 0.51 -11.53 13.74
N LEU A 235 -0.61 -11.93 13.14
CA LEU A 235 -0.67 -13.10 12.25
C LEU A 235 0.39 -13.03 11.14
N GLU A 236 0.60 -11.86 10.54
CA GLU A 236 1.62 -11.63 9.51
C GLU A 236 3.04 -11.93 10.02
N VAL A 237 3.36 -11.40 11.20
CA VAL A 237 4.68 -11.63 11.82
C VAL A 237 4.85 -13.09 12.21
N GLU A 238 3.78 -13.75 12.68
CA GLU A 238 3.84 -15.15 13.06
C GLU A 238 3.97 -16.06 11.82
N ILE A 239 3.29 -15.78 10.72
CA ILE A 239 3.48 -16.50 9.44
C ILE A 239 4.95 -16.41 9.01
N TYR A 240 5.54 -15.20 9.06
CA TYR A 240 6.95 -15.02 8.77
C TYR A 240 7.84 -15.83 9.71
N ARG A 241 7.58 -15.80 11.02
CA ARG A 241 8.36 -16.54 12.03
C ARG A 241 8.29 -18.05 11.82
N GLN A 242 7.09 -18.58 11.56
CA GLN A 242 6.89 -20.01 11.27
C GLN A 242 7.63 -20.45 10.00
N THR A 243 7.62 -19.58 8.97
CA THR A 243 8.27 -19.87 7.68
C THR A 243 9.78 -19.72 7.74
N ALA A 244 10.27 -18.55 8.19
CA ALA A 244 11.67 -18.17 8.03
C ALA A 244 12.56 -18.62 9.20
N ASN A 245 12.01 -18.72 10.43
CA ASN A 245 12.78 -19.00 11.62
C ASN A 245 12.57 -20.44 12.14
N LEU A 246 11.32 -20.92 12.11
CA LEU A 246 10.95 -22.23 12.66
C LEU A 246 10.83 -23.32 11.59
N LEU A 247 10.77 -22.94 10.31
CA LEU A 247 10.61 -23.85 9.16
C LEU A 247 9.38 -24.77 9.28
N ASN A 248 8.35 -24.32 10.03
CA ASN A 248 7.09 -25.03 10.21
C ASN A 248 6.08 -24.58 9.16
N LEU A 249 6.25 -25.07 7.92
CA LEU A 249 5.44 -24.69 6.78
C LEU A 249 3.94 -25.05 6.93
N PRO A 250 3.55 -26.22 7.53
CA PRO A 250 2.15 -26.53 7.76
C PRO A 250 1.44 -25.51 8.67
N MET A 251 2.08 -25.09 9.76
CA MET A 251 1.51 -24.08 10.66
C MET A 251 1.45 -22.70 9.99
N ALA A 252 2.49 -22.30 9.26
CA ALA A 252 2.46 -21.07 8.47
C ALA A 252 1.33 -21.07 7.45
N ALA A 253 1.05 -22.21 6.80
CA ALA A 253 -0.05 -22.38 5.87
C ALA A 253 -1.41 -22.28 6.56
N ALA A 254 -1.61 -22.95 7.71
CA ALA A 254 -2.84 -22.87 8.48
C ALA A 254 -3.15 -21.43 8.92
N LEU A 255 -2.15 -20.70 9.45
CA LEU A 255 -2.28 -19.29 9.83
C LEU A 255 -2.61 -18.40 8.63
N SER A 256 -1.97 -18.65 7.47
CA SER A 256 -2.24 -17.92 6.22
C SER A 256 -3.68 -18.13 5.74
N LEU A 257 -4.21 -19.36 5.84
CA LEU A 257 -5.59 -19.66 5.46
C LEU A 257 -6.60 -18.98 6.40
N VAL A 258 -6.34 -18.97 7.71
CA VAL A 258 -7.15 -18.21 8.68
C VAL A 258 -7.15 -16.73 8.33
N GLN A 259 -5.98 -16.17 8.02
CA GLN A 259 -5.84 -14.76 7.63
C GLN A 259 -6.62 -14.45 6.33
N ILE A 260 -6.48 -15.28 5.29
CA ILE A 260 -7.21 -15.12 4.03
C ILE A 260 -8.71 -15.15 4.29
N GLY A 261 -9.19 -16.10 5.10
CA GLY A 261 -10.61 -16.20 5.47
C GLY A 261 -11.13 -14.93 6.14
N LEU A 262 -10.39 -14.41 7.11
CA LEU A 262 -10.73 -13.14 7.79
C LEU A 262 -10.71 -11.95 6.83
N MET A 263 -9.73 -11.87 5.93
CA MET A 263 -9.64 -10.82 4.91
C MET A 263 -10.82 -10.86 3.95
N LEU A 264 -11.24 -12.04 3.50
CA LEU A 264 -12.42 -12.19 2.63
C LEU A 264 -13.70 -11.71 3.32
N VAL A 265 -13.88 -12.03 4.60
CA VAL A 265 -15.02 -11.55 5.40
C VAL A 265 -15.00 -10.03 5.51
N MET A 266 -13.84 -9.44 5.85
CA MET A 266 -13.69 -7.99 5.98
C MET A 266 -13.92 -7.28 4.64
N MET A 267 -13.42 -7.82 3.53
CA MET A 267 -13.63 -7.26 2.20
C MET A 267 -15.12 -7.35 1.78
N ALA A 268 -15.80 -8.43 2.13
CA ALA A 268 -17.25 -8.55 1.89
C ALA A 268 -18.06 -7.52 2.70
N ILE A 269 -17.67 -7.26 3.94
CA ILE A 269 -18.25 -6.19 4.76
C ILE A 269 -17.99 -4.83 4.12
N TYR A 270 -16.74 -4.54 3.75
CA TYR A 270 -16.35 -3.26 3.13
C TYR A 270 -17.13 -2.99 1.83
N THR A 271 -17.20 -3.96 0.92
CA THR A 271 -17.91 -3.80 -0.35
C THR A 271 -19.42 -3.60 -0.16
N ARG A 272 -20.03 -4.27 0.82
CA ARG A 272 -21.43 -4.06 1.18
C ARG A 272 -21.70 -2.66 1.70
N MET A 273 -20.80 -2.14 2.54
CA MET A 273 -20.91 -0.80 3.10
C MET A 273 -20.70 0.27 2.04
N GLN A 274 -19.70 0.12 1.17
CA GLN A 274 -19.41 1.05 0.09
C GLN A 274 -20.58 1.21 -0.88
N ARG A 275 -21.26 0.10 -1.23
CA ARG A 275 -22.46 0.15 -2.10
C ARG A 275 -23.60 0.96 -1.50
N ARG A 276 -23.79 0.93 -0.17
CA ARG A 276 -24.80 1.73 0.51
C ARG A 276 -24.45 3.22 0.55
N THR A 277 -23.17 3.55 0.72
CA THR A 277 -22.69 4.93 0.79
C THR A 277 -22.71 5.63 -0.57
N ALA A 278 -22.45 4.92 -1.67
CA ALA A 278 -22.44 5.47 -3.03
C ALA A 278 -23.84 5.90 -3.52
N ALA A 279 -24.92 5.33 -2.97
CA ALA A 279 -26.30 5.68 -3.36
C ALA A 279 -26.78 7.04 -2.82
N ASP A 280 -26.12 7.59 -1.77
CA ASP A 280 -26.60 8.78 -1.05
C ASP A 280 -25.87 10.08 -1.44
N VAL A 281 -24.87 10.02 -2.34
CA VAL A 281 -24.09 11.21 -2.73
C VAL A 281 -24.78 11.97 -3.88
N VAL A 282 -25.75 12.80 -3.51
CA VAL A 282 -26.23 13.88 -4.38
C VAL A 282 -25.22 15.03 -4.25
N SER A 283 -24.56 15.37 -5.36
CA SER A 283 -23.58 16.47 -5.40
C SER A 283 -24.24 17.80 -4.99
N ALA A 284 -24.08 18.18 -3.73
CA ALA A 284 -24.51 19.48 -3.22
C ALA A 284 -23.31 20.44 -3.24
N ALA A 285 -23.55 21.68 -3.64
CA ALA A 285 -22.52 22.72 -3.63
C ALA A 285 -21.95 22.88 -2.22
N SER A 286 -20.67 22.59 -2.06
CA SER A 286 -19.96 22.70 -0.76
C SER A 286 -19.95 24.15 -0.27
N ALA A 287 -20.51 24.41 0.92
CA ALA A 287 -20.46 25.73 1.58
C ALA A 287 -19.12 25.92 2.31
N VAL A 288 -18.02 25.94 1.57
CA VAL A 288 -16.68 26.20 2.10
C VAL A 288 -16.57 27.68 2.49
N ARG A 289 -16.07 28.01 3.67
CA ARG A 289 -16.01 29.37 4.22
C ARG A 289 -14.59 29.73 4.64
N PRO A 290 -14.11 30.96 4.42
CA PRO A 290 -12.84 31.38 5.00
C PRO A 290 -12.93 31.42 6.55
N PRO A 291 -11.87 31.08 7.29
CA PRO A 291 -11.87 31.07 8.76
C PRO A 291 -11.81 32.51 9.31
N ARG A 292 -12.98 33.18 9.44
CA ARG A 292 -13.06 34.58 9.86
C ARG A 292 -12.91 34.79 11.36
N SER A 293 -13.46 33.89 12.20
CA SER A 293 -13.38 34.03 13.64
C SER A 293 -12.03 33.61 14.22
N ARG A 294 -11.63 34.17 15.38
CA ARG A 294 -10.40 33.75 16.09
C ARG A 294 -10.42 32.26 16.42
N ARG A 295 -11.56 31.72 16.84
CA ARG A 295 -11.74 30.28 17.14
C ARG A 295 -11.55 29.41 15.88
N ALA A 296 -12.12 29.83 14.73
CA ALA A 296 -11.94 29.09 13.46
C ALA A 296 -10.48 29.11 13.00
N ARG A 297 -9.79 30.26 13.11
CA ARG A 297 -8.36 30.36 12.78
C ARG A 297 -7.49 29.51 13.70
N ALA A 298 -7.75 29.51 15.01
CA ALA A 298 -7.05 28.67 15.97
C ALA A 298 -7.26 27.18 15.71
N LEU A 299 -8.49 26.77 15.35
CA LEU A 299 -8.80 25.38 14.99
C LEU A 299 -8.04 24.94 13.71
N VAL A 300 -8.07 25.78 12.67
CA VAL A 300 -7.34 25.49 11.42
C VAL A 300 -5.84 25.42 11.70
N PHE A 301 -5.26 26.41 12.38
CA PHE A 301 -3.83 26.44 12.69
C PHE A 301 -3.40 25.26 13.57
N GLY A 302 -4.14 24.97 14.65
CA GLY A 302 -3.84 23.84 15.55
C GLY A 302 -3.90 22.49 14.83
N ASN A 303 -4.88 22.31 13.93
CA ASN A 303 -4.96 21.10 13.13
C ASN A 303 -3.80 20.97 12.12
N LEU A 304 -3.46 22.08 11.43
CA LEU A 304 -2.34 22.08 10.50
C LEU A 304 -0.99 21.85 11.20
N LEU A 305 -0.81 22.43 12.39
CA LEU A 305 0.38 22.20 13.22
C LEU A 305 0.47 20.74 13.67
N PHE A 306 -0.65 20.16 14.15
CA PHE A 306 -0.71 18.74 14.49
C PHE A 306 -0.34 17.86 13.30
N MET A 307 -0.94 18.11 12.12
CA MET A 307 -0.60 17.42 10.88
C MET A 307 0.89 17.55 10.54
N ALA A 308 1.41 18.77 10.58
CA ALA A 308 2.81 19.03 10.24
C ALA A 308 3.76 18.27 11.17
N VAL A 309 3.53 18.33 12.48
CA VAL A 309 4.35 17.60 13.45
C VAL A 309 4.22 16.10 13.28
N MET A 310 2.99 15.57 13.22
CA MET A 310 2.76 14.14 13.13
C MET A 310 3.34 13.52 11.85
N LEU A 311 3.20 14.21 10.70
CA LEU A 311 3.60 13.65 9.39
C LEU A 311 5.06 13.94 9.05
N PHE A 312 5.60 15.10 9.44
CA PHE A 312 6.94 15.50 8.99
C PHE A 312 8.03 15.34 10.06
N ALA A 313 7.71 15.39 11.35
CA ALA A 313 8.74 15.27 12.38
C ALA A 313 9.52 13.93 12.29
N PRO A 314 8.90 12.75 12.09
CA PRO A 314 9.65 11.52 11.90
C PRO A 314 10.56 11.55 10.66
N LEU A 315 10.07 12.11 9.55
CA LEU A 315 10.82 12.17 8.29
C LEU A 315 12.01 13.13 8.39
N LEU A 316 11.82 14.28 9.04
CA LEU A 316 12.90 15.24 9.30
C LEU A 316 13.93 14.65 10.27
N ALA A 317 13.47 13.91 11.30
CA ALA A 317 14.36 13.20 12.22
C ALA A 317 15.19 12.14 11.48
N LEU A 318 14.59 11.39 10.55
CA LEU A 318 15.30 10.43 9.71
C LEU A 318 16.44 11.11 8.92
N VAL A 319 16.14 12.23 8.25
CA VAL A 319 17.14 12.98 7.50
C VAL A 319 18.23 13.51 8.43
N ALA A 320 17.89 14.16 9.53
CA ALA A 320 18.87 14.72 10.47
C ALA A 320 19.78 13.61 11.05
N ARG A 321 19.19 12.50 11.49
CA ARG A 321 19.94 11.37 12.08
C ARG A 321 20.79 10.61 11.06
N SER A 322 20.45 10.60 9.78
CA SER A 322 21.31 10.00 8.75
C SER A 322 22.69 10.68 8.63
N PHE A 323 22.79 11.91 9.12
CA PHE A 323 24.07 12.66 9.18
C PHE A 323 24.68 12.74 10.58
N THR A 324 23.96 12.33 11.66
CA THR A 324 24.42 12.54 13.04
C THR A 324 24.37 11.29 13.91
N ALA A 325 24.09 10.10 13.36
CA ALA A 325 23.79 8.87 14.10
C ALA A 325 24.89 8.41 15.10
N GLY A 326 26.16 8.75 14.87
CA GLY A 326 27.29 8.34 15.70
C GLY A 326 27.62 9.26 16.88
N GLY A 327 26.98 10.42 17.03
CA GLY A 327 27.30 11.40 18.07
C GLY A 327 28.55 12.24 17.78
N GLU A 328 29.21 12.05 16.63
CA GLU A 328 30.43 12.78 16.21
C GLU A 328 30.12 14.11 15.47
N GLY A 329 28.86 14.59 15.55
CA GLY A 329 28.38 15.75 14.80
C GLY A 329 27.94 15.39 13.37
N PHE A 330 27.96 16.37 12.47
CA PHE A 330 27.55 16.17 11.08
C PHE A 330 28.60 15.37 10.29
N THR A 331 28.18 14.29 9.65
CA THR A 331 29.06 13.42 8.85
C THR A 331 28.35 12.81 7.64
N THR A 332 29.04 12.67 6.51
CA THR A 332 28.60 11.94 5.31
C THR A 332 29.03 10.48 5.29
N ARG A 333 29.78 10.05 6.30
CA ARG A 333 30.41 8.73 6.42
C ARG A 333 29.43 7.58 6.17
N TYR A 334 28.16 7.69 6.63
CA TYR A 334 27.18 6.64 6.45
C TYR A 334 26.74 6.44 5.00
N TYR A 335 26.76 7.50 4.20
CA TYR A 335 26.51 7.43 2.76
C TYR A 335 27.72 6.82 2.01
N GLU A 336 28.95 7.14 2.44
CA GLU A 336 30.18 6.56 1.89
C GLU A 336 30.27 5.07 2.19
N LEU A 337 29.90 4.64 3.40
CA LEU A 337 29.85 3.24 3.82
C LEU A 337 28.84 2.40 3.03
N LEU A 338 27.88 3.00 2.31
CA LEU A 338 26.99 2.27 1.42
C LEU A 338 27.74 1.65 0.21
N PHE A 339 28.86 2.21 -0.18
CA PHE A 339 29.68 1.71 -1.30
C PHE A 339 30.67 0.62 -0.89
N ALA A 340 30.88 0.41 0.40
CA ALA A 340 31.82 -0.55 0.93
C ALA A 340 31.11 -1.74 1.58
N ASN A 341 31.68 -2.93 1.47
CA ASN A 341 31.29 -4.06 2.29
C ASN A 341 32.17 -4.06 3.55
N VAL A 342 31.59 -3.60 4.66
CA VAL A 342 32.32 -3.48 5.94
C VAL A 342 32.51 -4.89 6.53
N ARG A 343 33.71 -5.17 7.06
CA ARG A 343 33.99 -6.44 7.78
C ARG A 343 32.96 -6.66 8.90
N GLY A 344 32.37 -7.88 8.94
CA GLY A 344 31.33 -8.22 9.93
C GLY A 344 29.93 -7.74 9.53
N SER A 345 29.72 -7.21 8.32
CA SER A 345 28.38 -6.90 7.81
C SER A 345 27.58 -8.19 7.59
N VAL A 346 26.28 -8.13 7.89
CA VAL A 346 25.31 -9.21 7.55
C VAL A 346 25.00 -9.25 6.05
N LEU A 347 25.55 -8.31 5.29
CA LEU A 347 25.36 -8.22 3.85
C LEU A 347 26.55 -8.86 3.14
N PHE A 348 26.24 -9.70 2.13
CA PHE A 348 27.25 -10.33 1.28
C PHE A 348 27.76 -9.40 0.19
N VAL A 349 27.07 -8.31 -0.06
CA VAL A 349 27.36 -7.30 -1.08
C VAL A 349 27.29 -5.89 -0.50
N PRO A 350 27.98 -4.91 -1.09
CA PRO A 350 27.85 -3.52 -0.65
C PRO A 350 26.38 -3.06 -0.68
N PRO A 351 25.91 -2.30 0.34
CA PRO A 351 24.50 -1.84 0.41
C PRO A 351 24.04 -1.09 -0.86
N MET A 352 24.92 -0.34 -1.51
CA MET A 352 24.61 0.41 -2.74
C MET A 352 24.16 -0.51 -3.89
N ARG A 353 24.56 -1.80 -3.90
CA ARG A 353 24.08 -2.76 -4.87
C ARG A 353 22.57 -3.01 -4.78
N ALA A 354 22.01 -2.90 -3.57
CA ALA A 354 20.56 -3.00 -3.38
C ALA A 354 19.80 -1.81 -4.00
N VAL A 355 20.42 -0.64 -4.10
CA VAL A 355 19.83 0.50 -4.84
C VAL A 355 19.69 0.15 -6.31
N GLY A 356 20.78 -0.33 -6.94
CA GLY A 356 20.76 -0.77 -8.32
C GLY A 356 19.75 -1.89 -8.58
N ASN A 357 19.74 -2.92 -7.71
CA ASN A 357 18.79 -4.04 -7.81
C ASN A 357 17.34 -3.54 -7.72
N SER A 358 17.02 -2.71 -6.72
CA SER A 358 15.66 -2.18 -6.56
C SER A 358 15.22 -1.34 -7.75
N LEU A 359 16.10 -0.52 -8.33
CA LEU A 359 15.79 0.25 -9.53
C LEU A 359 15.52 -0.66 -10.73
N VAL A 360 16.37 -1.67 -10.97
CA VAL A 360 16.18 -2.63 -12.06
C VAL A 360 14.88 -3.41 -11.89
N PHE A 361 14.63 -3.93 -10.68
CA PHE A 361 13.40 -4.66 -10.39
C PHE A 361 12.15 -3.76 -10.51
N ALA A 362 12.21 -2.52 -10.04
CA ALA A 362 11.09 -1.59 -10.16
C ALA A 362 10.81 -1.20 -11.62
N LEU A 363 11.84 -1.00 -12.44
CA LEU A 363 11.67 -0.77 -13.87
C LEU A 363 11.08 -1.99 -14.59
N ALA A 364 11.60 -3.20 -14.33
CA ALA A 364 11.05 -4.44 -14.88
C ALA A 364 9.59 -4.64 -14.45
N THR A 365 9.29 -4.45 -13.17
CA THR A 365 7.91 -4.49 -12.63
C THR A 365 7.01 -3.49 -13.35
N THR A 366 7.48 -2.26 -13.54
CA THR A 366 6.70 -1.21 -14.20
C THR A 366 6.34 -1.61 -15.63
N VAL A 367 7.33 -2.10 -16.39
CA VAL A 367 7.10 -2.56 -17.77
C VAL A 367 6.09 -3.70 -17.81
N LEU A 368 6.27 -4.71 -16.96
CA LEU A 368 5.36 -5.86 -16.87
C LEU A 368 3.95 -5.46 -16.42
N ALA A 369 3.84 -4.64 -15.36
CA ALA A 369 2.56 -4.19 -14.83
C ALA A 369 1.79 -3.30 -15.83
N VAL A 370 2.49 -2.43 -16.57
CA VAL A 370 1.91 -1.62 -17.62
C VAL A 370 1.43 -2.50 -18.79
N ALA A 371 2.24 -3.44 -19.24
CA ALA A 371 1.88 -4.34 -20.34
C ALA A 371 0.66 -5.21 -19.99
N LEU A 372 0.71 -5.91 -18.85
CA LEU A 372 -0.40 -6.76 -18.38
C LEU A 372 -1.64 -5.93 -18.02
N GLY A 373 -1.43 -4.79 -17.36
CA GLY A 373 -2.50 -3.86 -16.98
C GLY A 373 -3.23 -3.28 -18.19
N LEU A 374 -2.52 -2.86 -19.25
CA LEU A 374 -3.14 -2.41 -20.50
C LEU A 374 -4.00 -3.49 -21.15
N ILE A 375 -3.46 -4.71 -21.28
CA ILE A 375 -4.22 -5.85 -21.83
C ILE A 375 -5.49 -6.03 -21.00
N THR A 376 -5.37 -6.05 -19.67
CA THR A 376 -6.51 -6.20 -18.75
C THR A 376 -7.52 -5.06 -18.90
N VAL A 377 -7.08 -3.80 -19.02
CA VAL A 377 -7.96 -2.63 -19.24
C VAL A 377 -8.75 -2.78 -20.53
N TYR A 378 -8.11 -3.22 -21.62
CA TYR A 378 -8.82 -3.45 -22.89
C TYR A 378 -9.91 -4.52 -22.78
N LEU A 379 -9.67 -5.55 -21.98
CA LEU A 379 -10.65 -6.61 -21.70
C LEU A 379 -11.82 -6.11 -20.86
N LEU A 380 -11.51 -5.38 -19.78
CA LEU A 380 -12.51 -4.86 -18.85
C LEU A 380 -13.30 -3.65 -19.38
N SER A 381 -12.79 -2.98 -20.41
CA SER A 381 -13.46 -1.81 -21.00
C SER A 381 -14.55 -2.16 -22.02
N GLN A 382 -14.72 -3.45 -22.38
CA GLN A 382 -15.74 -3.89 -23.33
C GLN A 382 -17.14 -3.73 -22.73
N ARG A 383 -17.91 -2.76 -23.26
CA ARG A 383 -19.27 -2.48 -22.81
C ARG A 383 -20.21 -3.66 -23.11
N GLY A 384 -21.05 -4.03 -22.13
CA GLY A 384 -22.05 -5.11 -22.28
C GLY A 384 -21.48 -6.52 -22.12
N SER A 385 -20.20 -6.69 -21.88
CA SER A 385 -19.61 -8.00 -21.63
C SER A 385 -19.89 -8.47 -20.20
N ARG A 386 -20.67 -9.54 -20.05
CA ARG A 386 -20.86 -10.22 -18.74
C ARG A 386 -19.52 -10.71 -18.16
N TRP A 387 -18.59 -11.11 -19.01
CA TRP A 387 -17.26 -11.55 -18.63
C TRP A 387 -16.42 -10.45 -17.98
N ALA A 388 -16.52 -9.20 -18.44
CA ALA A 388 -15.79 -8.07 -17.86
C ALA A 388 -16.18 -7.84 -16.39
N ASN A 389 -17.45 -8.02 -16.03
CA ASN A 389 -17.95 -7.87 -14.66
C ASN A 389 -17.46 -8.97 -13.72
N TRP A 390 -17.22 -10.18 -14.23
CA TRP A 390 -16.67 -11.29 -13.47
C TRP A 390 -15.15 -11.23 -13.36
N LEU A 391 -14.48 -10.75 -14.39
CA LEU A 391 -13.02 -10.66 -14.44
C LEU A 391 -12.47 -9.50 -13.62
N ASP A 392 -13.19 -8.37 -13.49
CA ASP A 392 -12.72 -7.22 -12.72
C ASP A 392 -12.38 -7.58 -11.25
N PRO A 393 -13.26 -8.23 -10.47
CA PRO A 393 -12.88 -8.70 -9.13
C PRO A 393 -11.70 -9.66 -9.13
N LEU A 394 -11.60 -10.56 -10.12
CA LEU A 394 -10.54 -11.55 -10.21
C LEU A 394 -9.15 -10.89 -10.35
N PHE A 395 -9.04 -9.88 -11.22
CA PHE A 395 -7.79 -9.13 -11.39
C PHE A 395 -7.44 -8.23 -10.20
N MET A 396 -8.41 -7.98 -9.30
CA MET A 396 -8.21 -7.18 -8.08
C MET A 396 -7.89 -8.04 -6.85
N LEU A 397 -8.05 -9.38 -6.90
CA LEU A 397 -7.76 -10.28 -5.77
C LEU A 397 -6.34 -10.11 -5.19
N PRO A 398 -5.28 -9.94 -6.00
CA PRO A 398 -3.94 -9.77 -5.44
C PRO A 398 -3.81 -8.55 -4.52
N LEU A 399 -4.57 -7.48 -4.77
CA LEU A 399 -4.57 -6.28 -3.93
C LEU A 399 -5.18 -6.55 -2.52
N ALA A 400 -6.09 -7.52 -2.45
CA ALA A 400 -6.74 -7.93 -1.20
C ALA A 400 -5.97 -9.03 -0.46
N THR A 401 -4.86 -9.51 -1.01
CA THR A 401 -4.04 -10.58 -0.42
C THR A 401 -2.78 -9.98 0.18
N SER A 402 -2.39 -10.47 1.35
CA SER A 402 -1.15 -10.05 2.00
C SER A 402 0.09 -10.40 1.18
N ALA A 403 1.02 -9.45 1.09
CA ALA A 403 2.32 -9.66 0.46
C ALA A 403 3.16 -10.74 1.18
N VAL A 404 3.00 -10.89 2.50
CA VAL A 404 3.62 -11.95 3.30
C VAL A 404 3.09 -13.32 2.90
N THR A 405 1.77 -13.46 2.82
CA THR A 405 1.12 -14.70 2.38
C THR A 405 1.54 -15.08 0.96
N LEU A 406 1.65 -14.11 0.05
CA LEU A 406 2.15 -14.35 -1.31
C LEU A 406 3.63 -14.77 -1.31
N GLY A 407 4.47 -14.08 -0.55
CA GLY A 407 5.89 -14.42 -0.39
C GLY A 407 6.10 -15.84 0.15
N PHE A 408 5.32 -16.22 1.16
CA PHE A 408 5.27 -17.57 1.68
C PHE A 408 4.81 -18.59 0.61
N GLY A 409 3.75 -18.26 -0.13
CA GLY A 409 3.27 -19.09 -1.23
C GLY A 409 4.32 -19.33 -2.32
N TYR A 410 5.14 -18.32 -2.62
CA TYR A 410 6.25 -18.49 -3.58
C TYR A 410 7.34 -19.43 -3.09
N ILE A 411 7.63 -19.44 -1.79
CA ILE A 411 8.57 -20.40 -1.21
C ILE A 411 8.06 -21.84 -1.41
N ILE A 412 6.77 -22.08 -1.19
CA ILE A 412 6.19 -23.43 -1.30
C ILE A 412 6.01 -23.84 -2.76
N ALA A 413 5.47 -22.94 -3.58
CA ALA A 413 5.00 -23.30 -4.93
C ALA A 413 6.10 -23.27 -6.00
N LEU A 414 7.16 -22.46 -5.80
CA LEU A 414 8.15 -22.16 -6.84
C LEU A 414 9.57 -22.64 -6.48
N ASP A 415 9.71 -23.48 -5.47
CA ASP A 415 10.98 -24.08 -5.06
C ASP A 415 11.30 -25.36 -5.85
N GLU A 416 10.27 -26.03 -6.38
CA GLU A 416 10.37 -27.31 -7.08
C GLU A 416 9.87 -27.21 -8.54
N PRO A 417 10.23 -28.19 -9.40
CA PRO A 417 9.63 -28.30 -10.73
C PRO A 417 8.09 -28.30 -10.68
N PRO A 418 7.40 -27.74 -11.71
CA PRO A 418 7.93 -27.39 -13.04
C PRO A 418 8.56 -25.99 -13.15
N LEU A 419 8.37 -25.09 -12.20
CA LEU A 419 8.78 -23.69 -12.38
C LEU A 419 10.15 -23.37 -11.76
N ASN A 420 10.50 -23.94 -10.61
CA ASN A 420 11.76 -23.74 -9.86
C ASN A 420 12.36 -22.32 -9.98
N LEU A 421 11.55 -21.30 -9.66
CA LEU A 421 11.94 -19.89 -9.83
C LEU A 421 12.52 -19.27 -8.55
N ARG A 422 12.48 -19.98 -7.41
CA ARG A 422 12.94 -19.46 -6.11
C ARG A 422 14.40 -19.00 -6.15
N ALA A 423 15.24 -19.69 -6.92
CA ALA A 423 16.63 -19.33 -7.10
C ALA A 423 16.86 -18.15 -8.06
N SER A 424 15.84 -17.76 -8.83
CA SER A 424 15.96 -16.72 -9.86
C SER A 424 15.63 -15.33 -9.31
N PRO A 425 16.47 -14.30 -9.56
CA PRO A 425 16.15 -12.92 -9.21
C PRO A 425 14.93 -12.37 -9.98
N VAL A 426 14.52 -13.01 -11.07
CA VAL A 426 13.34 -12.65 -11.87
C VAL A 426 12.04 -12.83 -11.07
N LEU A 427 12.04 -13.68 -10.04
CA LEU A 427 10.87 -13.86 -9.18
C LEU A 427 10.47 -12.57 -8.47
N ILE A 428 11.42 -11.70 -8.11
CA ILE A 428 11.15 -10.43 -7.44
C ILE A 428 10.27 -9.51 -8.30
N PRO A 429 10.66 -9.13 -9.54
CA PRO A 429 9.80 -8.28 -10.37
C PRO A 429 8.47 -8.94 -10.75
N LEU A 430 8.40 -10.28 -10.86
CA LEU A 430 7.13 -10.98 -11.10
C LEU A 430 6.19 -10.87 -9.89
N ALA A 431 6.69 -11.07 -8.68
CA ALA A 431 5.94 -10.89 -7.44
C ALA A 431 5.45 -9.43 -7.27
N HIS A 432 6.34 -8.47 -7.51
CA HIS A 432 5.99 -7.05 -7.46
C HIS A 432 4.96 -6.66 -8.52
N THR A 433 5.04 -7.27 -9.72
CA THR A 433 4.05 -7.04 -10.81
C THR A 433 2.65 -7.46 -10.37
N LEU A 434 2.52 -8.55 -9.65
CA LEU A 434 1.23 -9.02 -9.13
C LEU A 434 0.56 -7.97 -8.23
N VAL A 435 1.34 -7.33 -7.37
CA VAL A 435 0.85 -6.26 -6.46
C VAL A 435 0.62 -4.95 -7.21
N ALA A 436 1.47 -4.63 -8.20
CA ALA A 436 1.46 -3.36 -8.92
C ALA A 436 0.40 -3.27 -10.04
N MET A 437 0.10 -4.39 -10.72
CA MET A 437 -0.80 -4.43 -11.87
C MET A 437 -2.21 -3.87 -11.57
N PRO A 438 -2.87 -4.17 -10.43
CA PRO A 438 -4.16 -3.60 -10.08
C PRO A 438 -4.17 -2.06 -10.04
N PHE A 439 -3.08 -1.42 -9.59
CA PHE A 439 -2.96 0.05 -9.58
C PHE A 439 -2.93 0.61 -11.00
N VAL A 440 -2.21 -0.04 -11.92
CA VAL A 440 -2.23 0.35 -13.35
C VAL A 440 -3.64 0.24 -13.91
N VAL A 441 -4.32 -0.88 -13.67
CA VAL A 441 -5.70 -1.10 -14.14
C VAL A 441 -6.64 -0.02 -13.60
N ARG A 442 -6.59 0.28 -12.30
CA ARG A 442 -7.46 1.29 -11.68
C ARG A 442 -7.16 2.72 -12.15
N SER A 443 -5.91 3.02 -12.50
CA SER A 443 -5.54 4.33 -13.03
C SER A 443 -5.98 4.54 -14.49
N VAL A 444 -5.96 3.49 -15.31
CA VAL A 444 -6.20 3.59 -16.77
C VAL A 444 -7.65 3.29 -17.13
N LEU A 445 -8.33 2.36 -16.45
CA LEU A 445 -9.67 1.89 -16.80
C LEU A 445 -10.73 3.01 -16.83
N PRO A 446 -10.78 3.97 -15.88
CA PRO A 446 -11.73 5.09 -15.94
C PRO A 446 -11.53 5.95 -17.20
N ALA A 447 -10.27 6.29 -17.51
CA ALA A 447 -9.93 7.06 -18.71
C ALA A 447 -10.32 6.32 -19.99
N LYS A 448 -10.11 4.99 -20.06
CA LYS A 448 -10.53 4.18 -21.21
C LYS A 448 -12.06 4.11 -21.33
N ARG A 449 -12.78 3.99 -20.23
CA ARG A 449 -14.26 3.95 -20.22
C ARG A 449 -14.90 5.30 -20.57
N SER A 450 -14.22 6.42 -20.34
CA SER A 450 -14.70 7.77 -20.70
C SER A 450 -14.60 8.07 -22.20
N ILE A 451 -13.81 7.31 -22.97
CA ILE A 451 -13.72 7.47 -24.43
C ILE A 451 -15.08 7.10 -25.04
N THR A 452 -15.70 8.07 -25.73
CA THR A 452 -16.96 7.85 -26.42
C THR A 452 -16.75 6.90 -27.61
N PRO A 453 -17.63 5.89 -27.84
CA PRO A 453 -17.48 4.92 -28.93
C PRO A 453 -17.39 5.57 -30.33
N HIS A 454 -18.04 6.72 -30.49
CA HIS A 454 -18.07 7.44 -31.77
C HIS A 454 -16.68 7.88 -32.27
N LEU A 455 -15.71 8.17 -31.38
CA LEU A 455 -14.37 8.58 -31.80
C LEU A 455 -13.61 7.45 -32.54
N PRO A 456 -13.46 6.24 -31.97
CA PRO A 456 -12.84 5.12 -32.68
C PRO A 456 -13.64 4.66 -33.90
N GLU A 457 -14.98 4.79 -33.89
CA GLU A 457 -15.83 4.42 -35.00
C GLU A 457 -15.67 5.39 -36.19
N ALA A 458 -15.68 6.70 -35.95
CA ALA A 458 -15.44 7.72 -36.98
C ALA A 458 -14.06 7.53 -37.64
N ALA A 459 -13.02 7.29 -36.86
CA ALA A 459 -11.69 7.03 -37.41
C ALA A 459 -11.65 5.79 -38.32
N ARG A 460 -12.38 4.72 -37.95
CA ARG A 460 -12.46 3.51 -38.79
C ARG A 460 -13.24 3.75 -40.08
N VAL A 461 -14.30 4.57 -40.03
CA VAL A 461 -15.04 4.99 -41.22
C VAL A 461 -14.13 5.78 -42.18
N LEU A 462 -13.21 6.57 -41.63
CA LEU A 462 -12.18 7.31 -42.41
C LEU A 462 -11.00 6.42 -42.84
N GLY A 463 -11.07 5.09 -42.66
CA GLY A 463 -10.05 4.13 -43.11
C GLY A 463 -8.90 3.88 -42.12
N ALA A 464 -8.95 4.38 -40.90
CA ALA A 464 -7.90 4.14 -39.93
C ALA A 464 -7.84 2.66 -39.52
N SER A 465 -6.65 2.07 -39.56
CA SER A 465 -6.38 0.72 -39.07
C SER A 465 -6.56 0.63 -37.54
N PRO A 466 -6.78 -0.57 -36.95
CA PRO A 466 -6.87 -0.74 -35.50
C PRO A 466 -5.67 -0.19 -34.73
N TRP A 467 -4.46 -0.32 -35.31
CA TRP A 467 -3.24 0.24 -34.72
C TRP A 467 -3.23 1.77 -34.75
N GLN A 468 -3.71 2.39 -35.85
CA GLN A 468 -3.83 3.84 -35.93
C GLN A 468 -4.86 4.39 -34.93
N VAL A 469 -6.02 3.74 -34.79
CA VAL A 469 -7.00 4.08 -33.76
C VAL A 469 -6.38 4.00 -32.37
N TRP A 470 -5.66 2.93 -32.09
CA TRP A 470 -4.98 2.76 -30.80
C TRP A 470 -3.91 3.83 -30.58
N ARG A 471 -3.04 4.07 -31.57
CA ARG A 471 -1.89 4.97 -31.45
C ARG A 471 -2.30 6.45 -31.36
N PHE A 472 -3.32 6.86 -32.15
CA PHE A 472 -3.68 8.26 -32.32
C PHE A 472 -4.93 8.69 -31.53
N ILE A 473 -5.76 7.76 -31.06
CA ILE A 473 -6.96 8.08 -30.28
C ILE A 473 -6.85 7.50 -28.86
N ASP A 474 -6.74 6.18 -28.75
CA ASP A 474 -6.78 5.53 -27.43
C ASP A 474 -5.59 5.95 -26.56
N LEU A 475 -4.37 5.76 -27.05
CA LEU A 475 -3.14 5.99 -26.29
C LEU A 475 -2.99 7.45 -25.80
N PRO A 476 -3.23 8.50 -26.61
CA PRO A 476 -3.18 9.87 -26.11
C PRO A 476 -4.21 10.16 -25.02
N LEU A 477 -5.43 9.63 -25.16
CA LEU A 477 -6.50 9.86 -24.19
C LEU A 477 -6.29 9.14 -22.85
N ILE A 478 -5.67 7.94 -22.87
CA ILE A 478 -5.36 7.19 -21.64
C ILE A 478 -3.97 7.50 -21.08
N SER A 479 -3.14 8.26 -21.79
CA SER A 479 -1.71 8.46 -21.48
C SER A 479 -1.47 8.98 -20.07
N ARG A 480 -2.27 9.93 -19.59
CA ARG A 480 -2.17 10.47 -18.23
C ARG A 480 -2.42 9.37 -17.18
N GLY A 481 -3.49 8.58 -17.34
CA GLY A 481 -3.78 7.44 -16.47
C GLY A 481 -2.67 6.39 -16.53
N LEU A 482 -2.08 6.18 -17.72
CA LEU A 482 -0.99 5.23 -17.92
C LEU A 482 0.29 5.69 -17.20
N ILE A 483 0.66 6.96 -17.28
CA ILE A 483 1.82 7.52 -16.58
C ILE A 483 1.61 7.43 -15.06
N VAL A 484 0.43 7.79 -14.57
CA VAL A 484 0.07 7.65 -13.15
C VAL A 484 0.20 6.19 -12.70
N GLY A 485 -0.38 5.25 -13.46
CA GLY A 485 -0.27 3.82 -13.16
C GLY A 485 1.17 3.30 -13.19
N ALA A 486 1.99 3.75 -14.14
CA ALA A 486 3.40 3.37 -14.24
C ALA A 486 4.21 3.88 -13.03
N VAL A 487 4.00 5.13 -12.61
CA VAL A 487 4.68 5.69 -11.43
C VAL A 487 4.21 4.99 -10.15
N PHE A 488 2.92 4.63 -10.03
CA PHE A 488 2.45 3.80 -8.93
C PHE A 488 3.14 2.43 -8.91
N ALA A 489 3.21 1.75 -10.06
CA ALA A 489 3.86 0.45 -10.16
C ALA A 489 5.34 0.52 -9.76
N PHE A 490 6.05 1.54 -10.21
CA PHE A 490 7.44 1.80 -9.82
C PHE A 490 7.58 2.02 -8.31
N THR A 491 6.76 2.91 -7.74
CA THR A 491 6.84 3.28 -6.33
C THR A 491 6.47 2.11 -5.41
N VAL A 492 5.41 1.36 -5.76
CA VAL A 492 5.01 0.15 -5.04
C VAL A 492 6.14 -0.89 -5.05
N SER A 493 6.76 -1.11 -6.21
CA SER A 493 7.88 -2.06 -6.33
C SER A 493 9.12 -1.61 -5.54
N MET A 494 9.46 -0.31 -5.54
CA MET A 494 10.56 0.22 -4.73
C MET A 494 10.32 0.04 -3.23
N GLY A 495 9.08 0.12 -2.78
CA GLY A 495 8.69 0.03 -1.38
C GLY A 495 8.29 -1.36 -0.90
N GLU A 496 8.20 -2.34 -1.80
CA GLU A 496 7.71 -3.67 -1.45
C GLU A 496 8.72 -4.38 -0.54
N PHE A 497 8.24 -4.77 0.65
CA PHE A 497 9.05 -5.40 1.68
C PHE A 497 8.55 -6.79 2.03
N GLY A 498 7.23 -7.00 2.09
CA GLY A 498 6.61 -8.22 2.58
C GLY A 498 7.02 -9.47 1.81
N ALA A 499 6.74 -9.52 0.50
CA ALA A 499 7.15 -10.63 -0.36
C ALA A 499 8.67 -10.66 -0.56
N SER A 500 9.30 -9.47 -0.72
CA SER A 500 10.75 -9.35 -0.91
C SER A 500 11.55 -9.98 0.23
N LEU A 501 11.08 -9.90 1.48
CA LEU A 501 11.78 -10.49 2.62
C LEU A 501 11.89 -12.02 2.52
N PHE A 502 10.91 -12.67 1.87
CA PHE A 502 10.90 -14.12 1.65
C PHE A 502 11.71 -14.57 0.44
N ILE A 503 11.71 -13.77 -0.64
CA ILE A 503 12.24 -14.19 -1.93
C ILE A 503 13.58 -13.53 -2.31
N ALA A 504 13.96 -12.41 -1.66
CA ALA A 504 15.22 -11.74 -1.95
C ALA A 504 16.42 -12.56 -1.49
N ARG A 505 17.37 -12.72 -2.38
CA ARG A 505 18.58 -13.51 -2.11
C ARG A 505 19.67 -12.64 -1.48
N PRO A 506 20.65 -13.27 -0.79
CA PRO A 506 21.76 -12.53 -0.18
C PRO A 506 22.59 -11.71 -1.14
N ASP A 507 22.77 -12.18 -2.40
CA ASP A 507 23.53 -11.55 -3.47
C ASP A 507 22.74 -10.52 -4.28
N THR A 508 21.39 -10.59 -4.24
CA THR A 508 20.48 -9.68 -4.96
C THR A 508 19.43 -9.07 -4.04
N PRO A 509 19.83 -8.43 -2.91
CA PRO A 509 18.89 -7.84 -1.98
C PRO A 509 18.23 -6.59 -2.56
N THR A 510 17.02 -6.27 -2.09
CA THR A 510 16.34 -4.99 -2.32
C THR A 510 16.66 -3.98 -1.22
N MET A 511 16.45 -2.68 -1.46
CA MET A 511 16.65 -1.64 -0.45
C MET A 511 15.87 -1.88 0.83
N PRO A 512 14.55 -2.21 0.81
CA PRO A 512 13.81 -2.51 2.02
C PRO A 512 14.42 -3.66 2.85
N VAL A 513 14.86 -4.73 2.19
CA VAL A 513 15.49 -5.88 2.87
C VAL A 513 16.83 -5.50 3.50
N VAL A 514 17.64 -4.69 2.81
CA VAL A 514 18.92 -4.18 3.36
C VAL A 514 18.68 -3.29 4.57
N ILE A 515 17.74 -2.35 4.51
CA ILE A 515 17.38 -1.47 5.64
C ILE A 515 16.98 -2.33 6.85
N PHE A 516 16.09 -3.32 6.64
CA PHE A 516 15.65 -4.23 7.70
C PHE A 516 16.82 -4.99 8.35
N ARG A 517 17.71 -5.57 7.53
CA ARG A 517 18.87 -6.32 8.02
C ARG A 517 19.81 -5.42 8.83
N LEU A 518 20.10 -4.21 8.34
CA LEU A 518 20.97 -3.24 9.02
C LEU A 518 20.37 -2.73 10.34
N LEU A 519 19.05 -2.46 10.38
CA LEU A 519 18.34 -2.07 11.61
C LEU A 519 18.36 -3.18 12.67
N GLY A 520 18.36 -4.44 12.25
CA GLY A 520 18.44 -5.61 13.14
C GLY A 520 19.83 -5.85 13.74
N GLN A 521 20.87 -5.12 13.31
CA GLN A 521 22.24 -5.31 13.77
C GLN A 521 22.69 -4.21 14.74
N PRO A 522 23.46 -4.56 15.76
CA PRO A 522 24.04 -3.57 16.67
C PRO A 522 25.12 -2.74 15.98
N GLY A 523 25.38 -1.56 16.51
CA GLY A 523 26.48 -0.67 16.10
C GLY A 523 25.99 0.57 15.35
N ALA A 524 26.72 1.69 15.57
CA ALA A 524 26.39 2.99 14.99
C ALA A 524 26.53 2.99 13.46
N ALA A 525 27.49 2.22 12.92
CA ALA A 525 27.71 2.12 11.46
C ALA A 525 26.52 1.46 10.76
N ASN A 526 26.01 0.32 11.28
CA ASN A 526 24.85 -0.37 10.72
C ASN A 526 23.59 0.50 10.81
N TYR A 527 23.38 1.11 11.97
CA TYR A 527 22.24 2.02 12.16
C TYR A 527 22.31 3.24 11.23
N GLY A 528 23.47 3.90 11.15
CA GLY A 528 23.66 5.05 10.24
C GLY A 528 23.49 4.69 8.76
N GLN A 529 24.02 3.55 8.32
CA GLN A 529 23.79 3.05 6.95
C GLN A 529 22.29 2.75 6.69
N ALA A 530 21.58 2.17 7.67
CA ALA A 530 20.13 1.95 7.55
C ALA A 530 19.37 3.26 7.37
N LEU A 531 19.73 4.31 8.14
CA LEU A 531 19.11 5.63 8.01
C LEU A 531 19.44 6.28 6.67
N ALA A 532 20.71 6.26 6.23
CA ALA A 532 21.13 6.79 4.93
C ALA A 532 20.41 6.10 3.76
N MET A 533 20.33 4.77 3.78
CA MET A 533 19.58 3.99 2.78
C MET A 533 18.07 4.32 2.82
N SER A 534 17.51 4.53 4.02
CA SER A 534 16.10 4.92 4.19
C SER A 534 15.83 6.31 3.62
N VAL A 535 16.75 7.27 3.77
CA VAL A 535 16.63 8.61 3.14
C VAL A 535 16.64 8.49 1.62
N LEU A 536 17.54 7.70 1.03
CA LEU A 536 17.57 7.48 -0.42
C LEU A 536 16.24 6.89 -0.93
N LEU A 537 15.73 5.87 -0.26
CA LEU A 537 14.46 5.24 -0.62
C LEU A 537 13.28 6.20 -0.44
N MET A 538 13.27 6.99 0.64
CA MET A 538 12.26 8.03 0.89
C MET A 538 12.23 9.06 -0.22
N VAL A 539 13.40 9.53 -0.67
CA VAL A 539 13.51 10.54 -1.76
C VAL A 539 12.94 9.96 -3.06
N VAL A 540 13.29 8.73 -3.42
CA VAL A 540 12.76 8.08 -4.63
C VAL A 540 11.23 7.97 -4.58
N CYS A 541 10.68 7.51 -3.45
CA CYS A 541 9.23 7.39 -3.27
C CYS A 541 8.53 8.76 -3.27
N ALA A 542 9.12 9.77 -2.62
CA ALA A 542 8.57 11.13 -2.59
C ALA A 542 8.54 11.77 -3.98
N VAL A 543 9.61 11.62 -4.77
CA VAL A 543 9.65 12.08 -6.17
C VAL A 543 8.58 11.38 -6.99
N GLY A 544 8.44 10.06 -6.88
CA GLY A 544 7.38 9.31 -7.53
C GLY A 544 5.99 9.85 -7.17
N PHE A 545 5.73 10.07 -5.88
CA PHE A 545 4.46 10.61 -5.40
C PHE A 545 4.17 12.03 -5.96
N ILE A 546 5.16 12.92 -5.95
CA ILE A 546 5.02 14.29 -6.49
C ILE A 546 4.70 14.24 -7.99
N LEU A 547 5.31 13.33 -8.74
CA LEU A 547 4.99 13.12 -10.16
C LEU A 547 3.55 12.66 -10.36
N ILE A 548 3.06 11.72 -9.55
CA ILE A 548 1.66 11.28 -9.58
C ILE A 548 0.71 12.46 -9.34
N GLU A 549 0.96 13.25 -8.30
CA GLU A 549 0.09 14.36 -7.92
C GLU A 549 0.06 15.48 -8.97
N ARG A 550 1.19 15.77 -9.62
CA ARG A 550 1.25 16.74 -10.73
C ARG A 550 0.49 16.30 -11.98
N LEU A 551 0.45 14.99 -12.23
CA LEU A 551 -0.22 14.43 -13.41
C LEU A 551 -1.70 14.15 -13.16
N ARG A 552 -2.14 14.16 -11.91
CA ARG A 552 -3.52 13.95 -11.50
C ARG A 552 -4.35 15.16 -11.90
N THR A 553 -5.26 15.00 -12.85
CA THR A 553 -6.24 16.03 -13.21
C THR A 553 -7.44 15.97 -12.26
N VAL A 554 -7.96 17.13 -11.90
CA VAL A 554 -9.24 17.29 -11.21
C VAL A 554 -10.32 16.60 -12.05
N GLY A 555 -10.91 15.51 -11.53
CA GLY A 555 -11.97 14.74 -12.21
C GLY A 555 -11.68 13.26 -12.50
N MET A 556 -10.45 12.77 -12.36
CA MET A 556 -10.20 11.34 -12.28
C MET A 556 -10.40 10.87 -10.83
N GLY A 557 -11.32 9.94 -10.63
CA GLY A 557 -11.84 9.50 -9.36
C GLY A 557 -10.78 9.32 -8.26
N GLU A 558 -11.17 9.69 -7.07
CA GLU A 558 -10.39 9.46 -5.86
C GLU A 558 -10.25 7.94 -5.64
N PHE A 559 -9.01 7.48 -5.42
CA PHE A 559 -8.75 6.12 -4.97
C PHE A 559 -9.18 5.95 -3.51
#